data_94ff91b034568b7fdf010397fedf57cb
#
_entry.id   94ff91b034568b7fdf010397fedf57cb
#
_cell.length_a   1.000
_cell.length_b   1.000
_cell.length_c   1.000
_cell.angle_alpha   90.00
_cell.angle_beta   90.00
_cell.angle_gamma   90.00
#
_symmetry.space_group_name_H-M   'P 1'
#
loop_
_entity.id
_entity.type
_entity.pdbx_description
1 polymer ?
#
loop_
_entity_poly.entity_id
_entity_poly.type
_entity_poly.pdbx_seq_one_letter_code
_entity_poly.pdbx_strand_id
1 'polypeptide(L)'
;MLTLAQIKSEFKPNTPIFLSDLENANIISGDALRKSFSRMAKTGALRRFQKGIYYIPEKTIFGESSLNPADVIRRKYLSDDNNQYGVLTGLALLNKWGLTTQVPNVIEISTNNETNRKRQVLVGGQAVILRRSRTPITNENGTLIEFLEALSSIDFNNVEQLNYLCNYLKSQSFSRSLLDQALIAYPKKIYQELVESGMIYDFV
;
A
#
# COMPACT_ATOMS: atom_id res chain seq x y z
N MET A 1 28.06 12.41 10.05
CA MET A 1 27.74 10.98 10.32
C MET A 1 26.41 10.95 11.04
N LEU A 2 25.41 10.21 10.53
CA LEU A 2 24.10 10.13 11.16
C LEU A 2 24.24 9.44 12.53
N THR A 3 23.78 10.08 13.58
CA THR A 3 23.86 9.58 14.96
C THR A 3 22.55 8.89 15.36
N LEU A 4 22.61 8.01 16.35
CA LEU A 4 21.42 7.36 16.90
C LEU A 4 20.43 8.39 17.48
N ALA A 5 20.95 9.49 18.06
CA ALA A 5 20.11 10.57 18.60
C ALA A 5 19.26 11.24 17.51
N GLN A 6 19.87 11.51 16.34
CA GLN A 6 19.17 12.05 15.19
C GLN A 6 18.11 11.09 14.64
N ILE A 7 18.41 9.79 14.58
CA ILE A 7 17.41 8.80 14.15
C ILE A 7 16.24 8.74 15.12
N LYS A 8 16.50 8.78 16.43
CA LYS A 8 15.44 8.76 17.47
C LYS A 8 14.60 10.04 17.54
N SER A 9 15.12 11.17 17.06
CA SER A 9 14.33 12.41 16.97
C SER A 9 13.39 12.43 15.77
N GLU A 10 13.75 11.71 14.69
CA GLU A 10 12.98 11.69 13.43
C GLU A 10 12.01 10.50 13.33
N PHE A 11 12.38 9.36 13.93
CA PHE A 11 11.61 8.13 13.79
C PHE A 11 11.09 7.62 15.13
N LYS A 12 9.80 7.29 15.16
CA LYS A 12 9.18 6.66 16.32
C LYS A 12 9.62 5.18 16.44
N PRO A 13 9.67 4.62 17.64
CA PRO A 13 9.84 3.17 17.81
C PRO A 13 8.82 2.37 17.00
N ASN A 14 9.23 1.19 16.56
CA ASN A 14 8.40 0.26 15.77
C ASN A 14 7.86 0.82 14.43
N THR A 15 8.49 1.88 13.90
CA THR A 15 8.20 2.35 12.54
C THR A 15 9.30 1.92 11.58
N PRO A 16 8.95 1.54 10.33
CA PRO A 16 9.95 1.15 9.35
C PRO A 16 10.79 2.35 8.90
N ILE A 17 12.10 2.16 8.87
CA ILE A 17 13.10 3.14 8.39
C ILE A 17 13.71 2.56 7.12
N PHE A 18 13.40 3.15 5.97
CA PHE A 18 13.97 2.74 4.69
C PHE A 18 15.25 3.51 4.40
N LEU A 19 16.33 2.79 4.10
CA LEU A 19 17.60 3.45 3.71
C LEU A 19 17.46 4.24 2.41
N SER A 20 16.60 3.81 1.49
CA SER A 20 16.30 4.53 0.24
C SER A 20 15.78 5.95 0.49
N ASP A 21 14.93 6.13 1.49
CA ASP A 21 14.33 7.43 1.78
C ASP A 21 15.38 8.41 2.30
N LEU A 22 16.30 7.90 3.14
CA LEU A 22 17.42 8.69 3.68
C LEU A 22 18.50 8.98 2.61
N GLU A 23 18.71 8.06 1.67
CA GLU A 23 19.60 8.26 0.53
C GLU A 23 19.05 9.35 -0.42
N ASN A 24 17.74 9.30 -0.70
CA ASN A 24 17.07 10.26 -1.58
C ASN A 24 17.02 11.68 -0.98
N ALA A 25 16.97 11.79 0.35
CA ALA A 25 17.04 13.08 1.05
C ALA A 25 18.46 13.72 1.01
N ASN A 26 19.45 13.12 0.34
CA ASN A 26 20.83 13.59 0.20
C ASN A 26 21.55 13.91 1.53
N ILE A 27 21.15 13.29 2.63
CA ILE A 27 21.68 13.57 3.95
C ILE A 27 23.11 13.01 4.11
N ILE A 28 23.39 11.84 3.50
CA ILE A 28 24.71 11.17 3.59
C ILE A 28 24.88 10.23 2.37
N SER A 29 26.15 10.01 1.93
CA SER A 29 26.43 9.02 0.87
C SER A 29 25.93 7.62 1.27
N GLY A 30 25.35 6.90 0.30
CA GLY A 30 24.70 5.59 0.54
C GLY A 30 25.57 4.56 1.26
N ASP A 31 26.87 4.49 0.96
CA ASP A 31 27.79 3.55 1.61
C ASP A 31 28.08 3.91 3.07
N ALA A 32 28.25 5.19 3.38
CA ALA A 32 28.44 5.66 4.75
C ALA A 32 27.19 5.43 5.58
N LEU A 33 25.99 5.63 4.99
CA LEU A 33 24.71 5.38 5.61
C LEU A 33 24.54 3.88 5.93
N ARG A 34 24.77 3.00 4.96
CA ARG A 34 24.70 1.53 5.15
C ARG A 34 25.64 1.03 6.24
N LYS A 35 26.91 1.54 6.27
CA LYS A 35 27.88 1.22 7.32
C LYS A 35 27.43 1.69 8.70
N SER A 36 26.84 2.89 8.79
CA SER A 36 26.32 3.45 10.04
C SER A 36 25.17 2.61 10.59
N PHE A 37 24.15 2.30 9.75
CA PHE A 37 23.02 1.48 10.14
C PHE A 37 23.41 0.05 10.51
N SER A 38 24.36 -0.55 9.77
CA SER A 38 24.89 -1.87 10.10
C SER A 38 25.59 -1.90 11.47
N ARG A 39 26.35 -0.85 11.82
CA ARG A 39 26.97 -0.74 13.17
C ARG A 39 25.92 -0.60 14.27
N MET A 40 24.93 0.28 14.08
CA MET A 40 23.84 0.46 15.04
C MET A 40 22.99 -0.83 15.21
N ALA A 41 22.84 -1.60 14.17
CA ALA A 41 22.19 -2.90 14.26
C ALA A 41 23.00 -3.94 15.03
N LYS A 42 24.34 -3.94 14.87
CA LYS A 42 25.23 -4.83 15.64
C LYS A 42 25.26 -4.50 17.14
N THR A 43 25.11 -3.23 17.52
CA THR A 43 25.06 -2.80 18.92
C THR A 43 23.65 -2.96 19.53
N GLY A 44 22.65 -3.38 18.76
CA GLY A 44 21.28 -3.51 19.22
C GLY A 44 20.49 -2.20 19.30
N ALA A 45 21.08 -1.06 18.95
CA ALA A 45 20.42 0.23 18.94
C ALA A 45 19.31 0.32 17.87
N LEU A 46 19.48 -0.40 16.78
CA LEU A 46 18.47 -0.66 15.74
C LEU A 46 18.31 -2.16 15.55
N ARG A 47 17.19 -2.56 14.98
CA ARG A 47 16.97 -3.91 14.46
C ARG A 47 16.81 -3.86 12.96
N ARG A 48 17.37 -4.86 12.28
CA ARG A 48 17.20 -5.02 10.85
C ARG A 48 16.02 -5.94 10.58
N PHE A 49 14.98 -5.42 9.93
CA PHE A 49 13.83 -6.21 9.50
C PHE A 49 14.16 -7.06 8.27
N GLN A 50 14.68 -6.41 7.24
CA GLN A 50 15.23 -7.04 6.03
C GLN A 50 16.24 -6.10 5.35
N LYS A 51 16.81 -6.49 4.22
CA LYS A 51 17.81 -5.66 3.51
C LYS A 51 17.28 -4.26 3.24
N GLY A 52 17.95 -3.23 3.76
CA GLY A 52 17.59 -1.82 3.58
C GLY A 52 16.44 -1.32 4.45
N ILE A 53 15.88 -2.15 5.35
CA ILE A 53 14.78 -1.77 6.25
C ILE A 53 15.19 -2.05 7.68
N TYR A 54 15.13 -1.01 8.50
CA TYR A 54 15.47 -1.04 9.91
C TYR A 54 14.35 -0.44 10.75
N TYR A 55 14.44 -0.58 12.07
CA TYR A 55 13.54 0.05 13.02
C TYR A 55 14.22 0.21 14.38
N ILE A 56 13.68 1.10 15.20
CA ILE A 56 14.06 1.26 16.60
C ILE A 56 13.21 0.26 17.41
N PRO A 57 13.80 -0.75 18.07
CA PRO A 57 13.03 -1.65 18.90
C PRO A 57 12.55 -0.97 20.18
N GLU A 58 11.36 -1.32 20.63
CA GLU A 58 10.83 -0.91 21.92
C GLU A 58 10.97 -2.07 22.92
N LYS A 59 11.40 -1.76 24.12
CA LYS A 59 11.45 -2.75 25.20
C LYS A 59 10.07 -2.89 25.83
N THR A 60 9.53 -4.09 25.80
CA THR A 60 8.26 -4.45 26.42
C THR A 60 8.48 -5.46 27.54
N ILE A 61 7.46 -5.73 28.32
CA ILE A 61 7.50 -6.76 29.38
C ILE A 61 7.72 -8.17 28.81
N PHE A 62 7.43 -8.38 27.51
CA PHE A 62 7.63 -9.65 26.81
C PHE A 62 8.95 -9.70 26.02
N GLY A 63 9.81 -8.69 26.14
CA GLY A 63 11.06 -8.57 25.40
C GLY A 63 11.06 -7.41 24.41
N GLU A 64 11.95 -7.46 23.43
CA GLU A 64 11.99 -6.43 22.39
C GLU A 64 10.87 -6.64 21.37
N SER A 65 10.23 -5.54 20.95
CA SER A 65 9.21 -5.55 19.92
C SER A 65 9.78 -5.97 18.56
N SER A 66 8.94 -6.54 17.72
CA SER A 66 9.22 -6.81 16.31
C SER A 66 8.37 -5.90 15.42
N LEU A 67 8.94 -5.49 14.28
CA LEU A 67 8.20 -4.70 13.30
C LEU A 67 7.14 -5.56 12.61
N ASN A 68 5.92 -5.03 12.50
CA ASN A 68 4.83 -5.71 11.81
C ASN A 68 5.06 -5.64 10.29
N PRO A 69 5.06 -6.77 9.56
CA PRO A 69 5.14 -6.78 8.09
C PRO A 69 4.09 -5.89 7.40
N ALA A 70 2.88 -5.80 7.96
CA ALA A 70 1.80 -4.98 7.41
C ALA A 70 2.17 -3.48 7.38
N ASP A 71 2.86 -2.97 8.42
CA ASP A 71 3.30 -1.58 8.45
C ASP A 71 4.38 -1.29 7.40
N VAL A 72 5.27 -2.26 7.18
CA VAL A 72 6.29 -2.17 6.12
C VAL A 72 5.62 -2.17 4.74
N ILE A 73 4.66 -3.06 4.51
CA ILE A 73 3.92 -3.16 3.25
C ILE A 73 3.16 -1.86 3.00
N ARG A 74 2.42 -1.36 4.01
CA ARG A 74 1.65 -0.11 3.92
C ARG A 74 2.56 1.04 3.51
N ARG A 75 3.62 1.30 4.30
CA ARG A 75 4.50 2.46 4.08
C ARG A 75 5.33 2.35 2.80
N LYS A 76 5.62 1.15 2.32
CA LYS A 76 6.42 0.97 1.11
C LYS A 76 5.60 1.00 -0.18
N TYR A 77 4.35 0.50 -0.13
CA TYR A 77 3.59 0.21 -1.34
C TYR A 77 2.19 0.83 -1.39
N LEU A 78 1.63 1.31 -0.27
CA LEU A 78 0.28 1.86 -0.23
C LEU A 78 0.26 3.35 0.07
N SER A 79 0.78 3.75 1.23
CA SER A 79 0.73 5.16 1.66
C SER A 79 1.76 5.46 2.75
N ASP A 80 2.26 6.69 2.77
CA ASP A 80 2.91 7.30 3.93
C ASP A 80 1.95 8.24 4.67
N ASP A 81 2.48 9.09 5.54
CA ASP A 81 1.67 9.99 6.37
C ASP A 81 1.00 11.11 5.54
N ASN A 82 1.51 11.42 4.33
CA ASN A 82 1.08 12.54 3.51
C ASN A 82 0.52 12.11 2.15
N ASN A 83 0.96 10.96 1.62
CA ASN A 83 0.68 10.56 0.24
C ASN A 83 0.15 9.14 0.14
N GLN A 84 -0.86 8.95 -0.68
CA GLN A 84 -1.28 7.65 -1.16
C GLN A 84 -0.66 7.37 -2.54
N TYR A 85 -0.08 6.21 -2.70
CA TYR A 85 0.58 5.79 -3.95
C TYR A 85 0.31 4.33 -4.31
N GLY A 86 -0.60 3.69 -3.59
CA GLY A 86 -1.04 2.33 -3.87
C GLY A 86 -2.39 2.00 -3.26
N VAL A 87 -2.98 0.93 -3.75
CA VAL A 87 -4.24 0.36 -3.27
C VAL A 87 -4.13 -1.16 -3.22
N LEU A 88 -4.87 -1.78 -2.31
CA LEU A 88 -5.08 -3.22 -2.31
C LEU A 88 -5.90 -3.62 -3.56
N THR A 89 -5.70 -4.84 -4.04
CA THR A 89 -6.46 -5.39 -5.16
C THR A 89 -6.86 -6.85 -4.89
N GLY A 90 -7.74 -7.38 -5.71
CA GLY A 90 -8.14 -8.78 -5.64
C GLY A 90 -8.73 -9.18 -4.29
N LEU A 91 -8.42 -10.41 -3.87
CA LEU A 91 -8.98 -11.00 -2.65
C LEU A 91 -8.64 -10.20 -1.37
N ALA A 92 -7.46 -9.58 -1.31
CA ALA A 92 -7.05 -8.75 -0.17
C ALA A 92 -7.94 -7.51 -0.01
N LEU A 93 -8.34 -6.88 -1.12
CA LEU A 93 -9.26 -5.76 -1.12
C LEU A 93 -10.68 -6.21 -0.73
N LEU A 94 -11.18 -7.29 -1.33
CA LEU A 94 -12.52 -7.82 -1.03
C LEU A 94 -12.65 -8.23 0.44
N ASN A 95 -11.60 -8.83 1.02
CA ASN A 95 -11.56 -9.17 2.44
C ASN A 95 -11.56 -7.90 3.33
N LYS A 96 -10.74 -6.90 2.99
CA LYS A 96 -10.72 -5.59 3.69
C LYS A 96 -12.10 -4.93 3.71
N TRP A 97 -12.86 -5.07 2.65
CA TRP A 97 -14.22 -4.49 2.53
C TRP A 97 -15.33 -5.40 3.04
N GLY A 98 -15.00 -6.59 3.56
CA GLY A 98 -16.00 -7.55 4.06
C GLY A 98 -16.82 -8.23 2.97
N LEU A 99 -16.40 -8.12 1.70
CA LEU A 99 -17.06 -8.74 0.54
C LEU A 99 -16.73 -10.23 0.39
N THR A 100 -15.82 -10.74 1.21
CA THR A 100 -15.47 -12.15 1.32
C THR A 100 -14.92 -12.47 2.70
N THR A 101 -15.18 -13.67 3.19
CA THR A 101 -14.59 -14.21 4.43
C THR A 101 -13.23 -14.89 4.20
N GLN A 102 -12.83 -15.06 2.94
CA GLN A 102 -11.56 -15.68 2.60
C GLN A 102 -10.40 -14.76 2.97
N VAL A 103 -9.50 -15.26 3.81
CA VAL A 103 -8.26 -14.55 4.17
C VAL A 103 -7.20 -14.85 3.11
N PRO A 104 -6.66 -13.83 2.43
CA PRO A 104 -5.66 -14.06 1.39
C PRO A 104 -4.31 -14.47 1.97
N ASN A 105 -3.73 -15.55 1.46
CA ASN A 105 -2.34 -15.92 1.76
C ASN A 105 -1.33 -14.99 1.08
N VAL A 106 -1.75 -14.33 0.01
CA VAL A 106 -0.93 -13.41 -0.78
C VAL A 106 -1.66 -12.07 -0.87
N ILE A 107 -0.99 -11.01 -0.47
CA ILE A 107 -1.52 -9.64 -0.59
C ILE A 107 -1.24 -9.12 -2.00
N GLU A 108 -2.27 -8.73 -2.74
CA GLU A 108 -2.10 -8.08 -4.05
C GLU A 108 -2.23 -6.57 -3.91
N ILE A 109 -1.30 -5.84 -4.53
CA ILE A 109 -1.21 -4.38 -4.46
C ILE A 109 -0.95 -3.81 -5.86
N SER A 110 -1.72 -2.81 -6.24
CA SER A 110 -1.42 -1.90 -7.35
C SER A 110 -0.76 -0.65 -6.80
N THR A 111 0.42 -0.27 -7.32
CA THR A 111 1.20 0.84 -6.74
C THR A 111 2.02 1.58 -7.79
N ASN A 112 2.23 2.88 -7.56
CA ASN A 112 3.15 3.71 -8.33
C ASN A 112 4.61 3.30 -8.13
N ASN A 113 4.91 2.66 -7.00
CA ASN A 113 6.27 2.24 -6.59
C ASN A 113 6.70 0.91 -7.23
N GLU A 114 6.00 0.45 -8.28
CA GLU A 114 6.38 -0.72 -9.06
C GLU A 114 6.45 -0.38 -10.55
N THR A 115 7.56 -0.77 -11.18
CA THR A 115 7.79 -0.53 -12.62
C THR A 115 7.44 -1.75 -13.48
N ASN A 116 7.53 -2.95 -12.90
CA ASN A 116 7.17 -4.18 -13.60
C ASN A 116 5.65 -4.34 -13.67
N ARG A 117 5.16 -4.97 -14.73
CA ARG A 117 3.74 -5.29 -14.86
C ARG A 117 3.21 -6.11 -13.68
N LYS A 118 4.01 -7.07 -13.20
CA LYS A 118 3.71 -7.92 -12.04
C LYS A 118 5.00 -8.49 -11.47
N ARG A 119 5.14 -8.47 -10.15
CA ARG A 119 6.27 -9.05 -9.42
C ARG A 119 5.81 -9.57 -8.06
N GLN A 120 6.36 -10.70 -7.65
CA GLN A 120 6.16 -11.23 -6.30
C GLN A 120 7.39 -10.91 -5.43
N VAL A 121 7.13 -10.49 -4.21
CA VAL A 121 8.15 -10.21 -3.19
C VAL A 121 7.74 -10.83 -1.84
N LEU A 122 8.71 -11.01 -0.95
CA LEU A 122 8.47 -11.35 0.45
C LEU A 122 8.80 -10.14 1.33
N VAL A 123 7.90 -9.82 2.23
CA VAL A 123 8.07 -8.75 3.23
C VAL A 123 7.82 -9.34 4.61
N GLY A 124 8.90 -9.56 5.38
CA GLY A 124 8.80 -10.20 6.69
C GLY A 124 8.12 -11.59 6.68
N GLY A 125 8.31 -12.35 5.60
CA GLY A 125 7.66 -13.65 5.39
C GLY A 125 6.29 -13.59 4.71
N GLN A 126 5.63 -12.41 4.65
CA GLN A 126 4.36 -12.24 3.92
C GLN A 126 4.61 -12.15 2.42
N ALA A 127 3.93 -13.00 1.65
CA ALA A 127 3.97 -12.93 0.18
C ALA A 127 3.12 -11.75 -0.31
N VAL A 128 3.70 -10.93 -1.18
CA VAL A 128 3.04 -9.76 -1.78
C VAL A 128 3.24 -9.80 -3.29
N ILE A 129 2.15 -9.68 -4.03
CA ILE A 129 2.17 -9.47 -5.48
C ILE A 129 2.01 -7.97 -5.73
N LEU A 130 3.03 -7.39 -6.32
CA LEU A 130 3.04 -6.00 -6.75
C LEU A 130 2.67 -5.91 -8.22
N ARG A 131 1.82 -4.97 -8.56
CA ARG A 131 1.47 -4.59 -9.92
C ARG A 131 1.72 -3.09 -10.10
N ARG A 132 2.28 -2.71 -11.25
CA ARG A 132 2.33 -1.29 -11.61
C ARG A 132 0.90 -0.78 -11.73
N SER A 133 0.61 0.37 -11.11
CA SER A 133 -0.68 1.05 -11.21
C SER A 133 -1.03 1.34 -12.68
N ARG A 134 -2.30 1.21 -13.03
CA ARG A 134 -2.83 1.51 -14.39
C ARG A 134 -2.77 3.00 -14.68
N THR A 135 -3.07 3.81 -13.67
CA THR A 135 -2.99 5.26 -13.65
C THR A 135 -2.28 5.68 -12.37
N PRO A 136 -1.60 6.84 -12.32
CA PRO A 136 -1.00 7.33 -11.08
C PRO A 136 -2.03 7.42 -9.95
N ILE A 137 -1.71 6.81 -8.81
CA ILE A 137 -2.54 6.84 -7.60
C ILE A 137 -2.10 8.02 -6.76
N THR A 138 -3.06 8.84 -6.32
CA THR A 138 -2.86 10.05 -5.50
C THR A 138 -3.88 10.10 -4.38
N ASN A 139 -3.75 11.05 -3.46
CA ASN A 139 -4.74 11.28 -2.41
C ASN A 139 -6.14 11.61 -2.96
N GLU A 140 -6.21 12.24 -4.14
CA GLU A 140 -7.48 12.65 -4.75
C GLU A 140 -8.23 11.48 -5.39
N ASN A 141 -7.50 10.57 -6.05
CA ASN A 141 -8.14 9.49 -6.82
C ASN A 141 -8.01 8.12 -6.15
N GLY A 142 -7.25 7.98 -5.08
CA GLY A 142 -6.93 6.67 -4.47
C GLY A 142 -8.17 5.87 -4.08
N THR A 143 -9.16 6.52 -3.48
CA THR A 143 -10.44 5.87 -3.11
C THR A 143 -11.24 5.43 -4.33
N LEU A 144 -11.26 6.24 -5.40
CA LEU A 144 -11.90 5.86 -6.67
C LEU A 144 -11.17 4.69 -7.32
N ILE A 145 -9.84 4.70 -7.34
CA ILE A 145 -9.05 3.58 -7.88
C ILE A 145 -9.30 2.30 -7.07
N GLU A 146 -9.37 2.40 -5.74
CA GLU A 146 -9.71 1.26 -4.88
C GLU A 146 -11.11 0.69 -5.22
N PHE A 147 -12.10 1.57 -5.46
CA PHE A 147 -13.42 1.17 -5.93
C PHE A 147 -13.38 0.46 -7.28
N LEU A 148 -12.65 0.97 -8.27
CA LEU A 148 -12.51 0.34 -9.58
C LEU A 148 -11.78 -1.01 -9.52
N GLU A 149 -10.79 -1.16 -8.64
CA GLU A 149 -10.11 -2.44 -8.38
C GLU A 149 -11.05 -3.44 -7.67
N ALA A 150 -11.90 -2.98 -6.74
CA ALA A 150 -12.95 -3.82 -6.15
C ALA A 150 -13.96 -4.27 -7.20
N LEU A 151 -14.47 -3.35 -8.02
CA LEU A 151 -15.37 -3.65 -9.13
C LEU A 151 -14.74 -4.66 -10.12
N SER A 152 -13.43 -4.55 -10.36
CA SER A 152 -12.69 -5.51 -11.22
C SER A 152 -12.54 -6.90 -10.60
N SER A 153 -12.79 -7.05 -9.31
CA SER A 153 -12.49 -8.25 -8.52
C SER A 153 -13.73 -9.00 -8.04
N ILE A 154 -14.91 -8.37 -8.08
CA ILE A 154 -16.19 -9.03 -7.69
C ILE A 154 -16.69 -9.97 -8.79
N ASP A 155 -17.56 -10.88 -8.39
CA ASP A 155 -18.43 -11.61 -9.30
C ASP A 155 -19.74 -10.81 -9.51
N PHE A 156 -19.96 -10.34 -10.72
CA PHE A 156 -21.16 -9.56 -11.06
C PHE A 156 -22.48 -10.35 -10.95
N ASN A 157 -22.42 -11.68 -10.89
CA ASN A 157 -23.58 -12.50 -10.55
C ASN A 157 -23.87 -12.54 -9.04
N ASN A 158 -22.95 -12.08 -8.21
CA ASN A 158 -23.15 -11.99 -6.76
C ASN A 158 -23.86 -10.67 -6.41
N VAL A 159 -25.17 -10.77 -6.23
CA VAL A 159 -26.06 -9.62 -5.95
C VAL A 159 -25.64 -8.88 -4.67
N GLU A 160 -25.14 -9.59 -3.64
CA GLU A 160 -24.72 -8.96 -2.37
C GLU A 160 -23.51 -8.07 -2.59
N GLN A 161 -22.48 -8.58 -3.30
CA GLN A 161 -21.29 -7.81 -3.62
C GLN A 161 -21.63 -6.58 -4.49
N LEU A 162 -22.48 -6.77 -5.49
CA LEU A 162 -22.91 -5.68 -6.36
C LEU A 162 -23.66 -4.60 -5.59
N ASN A 163 -24.64 -4.98 -4.76
CA ASN A 163 -25.41 -4.05 -3.93
C ASN A 163 -24.50 -3.29 -2.94
N TYR A 164 -23.52 -3.96 -2.37
CA TYR A 164 -22.53 -3.29 -1.51
C TYR A 164 -21.80 -2.18 -2.27
N LEU A 165 -21.30 -2.48 -3.47
CA LEU A 165 -20.58 -1.49 -4.29
C LEU A 165 -21.48 -0.33 -4.72
N CYS A 166 -22.74 -0.60 -5.09
CA CYS A 166 -23.72 0.46 -5.39
C CYS A 166 -23.94 1.38 -4.19
N ASN A 167 -24.14 0.81 -2.99
CA ASN A 167 -24.33 1.59 -1.77
C ASN A 167 -23.07 2.36 -1.37
N TYR A 168 -21.91 1.75 -1.51
CA TYR A 168 -20.63 2.41 -1.27
C TYR A 168 -20.45 3.61 -2.20
N LEU A 169 -20.69 3.43 -3.50
CA LEU A 169 -20.58 4.51 -4.48
C LEU A 169 -21.49 5.69 -4.13
N LYS A 170 -22.76 5.42 -3.76
CA LYS A 170 -23.73 6.46 -3.35
C LYS A 170 -23.34 7.18 -2.06
N SER A 171 -22.55 6.55 -1.20
CA SER A 171 -22.02 7.18 0.01
C SER A 171 -20.82 8.08 -0.25
N GLN A 172 -20.23 7.98 -1.45
CA GLN A 172 -19.09 8.78 -1.89
C GLN A 172 -19.51 9.83 -2.92
N SER A 173 -18.84 10.97 -2.93
CA SER A 173 -19.04 12.00 -3.96
C SER A 173 -17.90 11.92 -4.96
N PHE A 174 -17.83 10.82 -5.73
CA PHE A 174 -16.79 10.67 -6.74
C PHE A 174 -17.02 11.57 -7.94
N SER A 175 -15.99 12.32 -8.32
CA SER A 175 -16.00 13.16 -9.48
C SER A 175 -16.09 12.35 -10.78
N ARG A 176 -17.04 12.71 -11.64
CA ARG A 176 -17.16 12.17 -13.00
C ARG A 176 -15.90 12.38 -13.82
N SER A 177 -15.27 13.55 -13.69
CA SER A 177 -14.02 13.86 -14.39
C SER A 177 -12.88 12.92 -14.00
N LEU A 178 -12.74 12.60 -12.70
CA LEU A 178 -11.75 11.63 -12.24
C LEU A 178 -12.04 10.21 -12.73
N LEU A 179 -13.32 9.82 -12.78
CA LEU A 179 -13.73 8.54 -13.34
C LEU A 179 -13.33 8.43 -14.81
N ASP A 180 -13.69 9.42 -15.64
CA ASP A 180 -13.42 9.42 -17.07
C ASP A 180 -11.90 9.33 -17.35
N GLN A 181 -11.08 10.04 -16.57
CA GLN A 181 -9.62 9.93 -16.64
C GLN A 181 -9.11 8.53 -16.27
N ALA A 182 -9.63 7.96 -15.20
CA ALA A 182 -9.20 6.63 -14.74
C ALA A 182 -9.59 5.53 -15.75
N LEU A 183 -10.82 5.58 -16.29
CA LEU A 183 -11.36 4.56 -17.19
C LEU A 183 -10.55 4.40 -18.49
N ILE A 184 -9.79 5.41 -18.93
CA ILE A 184 -8.89 5.30 -20.08
C ILE A 184 -7.90 4.13 -19.90
N ALA A 185 -7.46 3.87 -18.67
CA ALA A 185 -6.48 2.84 -18.34
C ALA A 185 -7.11 1.49 -17.94
N TYR A 186 -8.43 1.44 -17.77
CA TYR A 186 -9.14 0.23 -17.36
C TYR A 186 -9.69 -0.54 -18.58
N PRO A 187 -9.90 -1.87 -18.44
CA PRO A 187 -10.55 -2.66 -19.49
C PRO A 187 -11.97 -2.14 -19.78
N LYS A 188 -12.38 -2.18 -21.04
CA LYS A 188 -13.73 -1.78 -21.46
C LYS A 188 -14.85 -2.47 -20.69
N LYS A 189 -14.61 -3.70 -20.21
CA LYS A 189 -15.54 -4.43 -19.37
C LYS A 189 -15.97 -3.64 -18.14
N ILE A 190 -15.05 -2.93 -17.48
CA ILE A 190 -15.37 -2.14 -16.27
C ILE A 190 -16.36 -1.01 -16.60
N TYR A 191 -16.18 -0.34 -17.73
CA TYR A 191 -17.13 0.65 -18.20
C TYR A 191 -18.51 0.03 -18.50
N GLN A 192 -18.53 -1.12 -19.15
CA GLN A 192 -19.78 -1.84 -19.46
C GLN A 192 -20.54 -2.20 -18.16
N GLU A 193 -19.85 -2.75 -17.18
CA GLU A 193 -20.43 -3.10 -15.88
C GLU A 193 -20.98 -1.89 -15.12
N LEU A 194 -20.28 -0.76 -15.18
CA LEU A 194 -20.77 0.52 -14.61
C LEU A 194 -22.07 0.98 -15.27
N VAL A 195 -22.20 0.81 -16.59
CA VAL A 195 -23.40 1.18 -17.34
C VAL A 195 -24.54 0.20 -17.07
N GLU A 196 -24.29 -1.10 -17.16
CA GLU A 196 -25.30 -2.15 -16.97
C GLU A 196 -25.86 -2.20 -15.55
N SER A 197 -25.03 -1.92 -14.56
CA SER A 197 -25.46 -1.81 -13.15
C SER A 197 -26.13 -0.47 -12.81
N GLY A 198 -26.07 0.51 -13.71
CA GLY A 198 -26.55 1.86 -13.45
C GLY A 198 -25.63 2.73 -12.59
N MET A 199 -24.54 2.19 -12.05
CA MET A 199 -23.59 2.93 -11.21
C MET A 199 -22.98 4.15 -11.91
N ILE A 200 -22.92 4.14 -13.23
CA ILE A 200 -22.34 5.25 -14.02
C ILE A 200 -23.06 6.60 -13.78
N TYR A 201 -24.32 6.57 -13.34
CA TYR A 201 -25.14 7.75 -13.08
C TYR A 201 -24.97 8.31 -11.67
N ASP A 202 -24.32 7.59 -10.78
CA ASP A 202 -24.07 8.00 -9.38
C ASP A 202 -22.79 8.86 -9.22
N PHE A 203 -22.05 9.08 -10.30
CA PHE A 203 -20.87 9.96 -10.32
C PHE A 203 -21.28 11.42 -10.61
N VAL A 204 -20.73 12.37 -9.85
CA VAL A 204 -21.06 13.81 -9.88
C VAL A 204 -20.02 14.62 -10.64
#